data_9a37d8b6a35d326371b9a407b7a3a90c
#
_entry.id   9a37d8b6a35d326371b9a407b7a3a90c
#
_cell.length_a   1.000
_cell.length_b   1.000
_cell.length_c   1.000
_cell.angle_alpha   90.00
_cell.angle_beta   90.00
_cell.angle_gamma   90.00
#
_symmetry.space_group_name_H-M   'P 1'
#
loop_
_entity.id
_entity.type
_entity.pdbx_description
1 polymer ?
#
loop_
_entity_poly.entity_id
_entity_poly.type
_entity_poly.pdbx_seq_one_letter_code
_entity_poly.pdbx_strand_id
1 'polypeptide(L)'
;MHGFDGIREVVAAWRRAFPDLHVTLDDCLVDGDTVVARWTCRGTHQGVFRGLAPTGQRVTFTGMTIARLAQGKIVEQWIEEDGVHLYQQLGLLRVPSQISACR
;
A
#
# COMPACT_ATOMS: atom_id res chain seq x y z
N MET A 1 9.75 -7.64 -9.23
CA MET A 1 9.58 -8.30 -7.91
C MET A 1 9.21 -9.75 -8.10
N HIS A 2 9.90 -10.64 -7.49
CA HIS A 2 9.66 -12.06 -7.62
C HIS A 2 9.68 -12.73 -6.26
N GLY A 3 8.59 -13.45 -5.93
CA GLY A 3 8.52 -14.27 -4.74
C GLY A 3 8.56 -13.48 -3.44
N PHE A 4 8.98 -14.17 -2.39
CA PHE A 4 8.91 -13.64 -1.04
C PHE A 4 9.91 -12.54 -0.72
N ASP A 5 11.06 -12.56 -1.35
CA ASP A 5 12.11 -11.59 -1.04
C ASP A 5 11.68 -10.17 -1.40
N GLY A 6 11.06 -10.00 -2.57
CA GLY A 6 10.55 -8.71 -2.97
C GLY A 6 9.43 -8.22 -2.06
N ILE A 7 8.55 -9.12 -1.61
CA ILE A 7 7.47 -8.78 -0.69
C ILE A 7 8.03 -8.34 0.65
N ARG A 8 9.03 -9.04 1.18
CA ARG A 8 9.67 -8.68 2.44
C ARG A 8 10.29 -7.30 2.39
N GLU A 9 10.94 -6.96 1.28
CA GLU A 9 11.55 -5.65 1.11
C GLU A 9 10.50 -4.54 1.10
N VAL A 10 9.38 -4.75 0.42
CA VAL A 10 8.30 -3.78 0.37
C VAL A 10 7.71 -3.58 1.76
N VAL A 11 7.39 -4.66 2.45
CA VAL A 11 6.82 -4.58 3.81
C VAL A 11 7.80 -3.91 4.77
N ALA A 12 9.09 -4.25 4.68
CA ALA A 12 10.11 -3.66 5.53
C ALA A 12 10.22 -2.15 5.30
N ALA A 13 10.17 -1.71 4.04
CA ALA A 13 10.21 -0.29 3.70
C ALA A 13 9.02 0.46 4.29
N TRP A 14 7.82 -0.10 4.18
CA TRP A 14 6.62 0.50 4.74
C TRP A 14 6.69 0.57 6.27
N ARG A 15 7.18 -0.48 6.92
CA ARG A 15 7.28 -0.52 8.38
C ARG A 15 8.35 0.41 8.92
N ARG A 16 9.39 0.67 8.17
CA ARG A 16 10.38 1.68 8.56
C ARG A 16 9.79 3.08 8.53
N ALA A 17 8.97 3.37 7.52
CA ALA A 17 8.32 4.68 7.37
C ALA A 17 7.15 4.84 8.35
N PHE A 18 6.41 3.77 8.58
CA PHE A 18 5.22 3.74 9.44
C PHE A 18 5.36 2.60 10.45
N PRO A 19 6.07 2.83 11.58
CA PRO A 19 6.32 1.75 12.54
C PRO A 19 5.06 1.15 13.15
N ASP A 20 3.99 1.94 13.23
CA ASP A 20 2.69 1.51 13.73
C ASP A 20 1.74 1.05 12.63
N LEU A 21 2.28 0.65 11.49
CA LEU A 21 1.48 0.27 10.32
C LEU A 21 0.49 -0.84 10.66
N HIS A 22 -0.76 -0.59 10.33
CA HIS A 22 -1.83 -1.57 10.47
C HIS A 22 -2.55 -1.72 9.13
N VAL A 23 -2.64 -2.95 8.67
CA VAL A 23 -3.29 -3.28 7.40
C VAL A 23 -4.56 -4.06 7.69
N THR A 24 -5.66 -3.58 7.14
CA THR A 24 -6.95 -4.28 7.21
C THR A 24 -7.26 -4.83 5.82
N LEU A 25 -7.58 -6.11 5.75
CA LEU A 25 -8.05 -6.72 4.52
C LEU A 25 -9.56 -6.47 4.41
N ASP A 26 -9.96 -5.64 3.44
CA ASP A 26 -11.35 -5.24 3.30
C ASP A 26 -12.15 -6.23 2.45
N ASP A 27 -11.50 -6.83 1.45
CA ASP A 27 -12.17 -7.76 0.54
C ASP A 27 -11.12 -8.65 -0.10
N CYS A 28 -11.51 -9.87 -0.43
CA CYS A 28 -10.62 -10.83 -1.06
C CYS A 28 -11.43 -11.74 -1.97
N LEU A 29 -11.00 -11.83 -3.22
CA LEU A 29 -11.61 -12.70 -4.22
C LEU A 29 -10.56 -13.67 -4.74
N VAL A 30 -10.98 -14.91 -4.93
CA VAL A 30 -10.10 -15.95 -5.47
C VAL A 30 -10.75 -16.54 -6.71
N ASP A 31 -9.98 -16.62 -7.80
CA ASP A 31 -10.41 -17.26 -9.03
C ASP A 31 -9.24 -18.09 -9.55
N GLY A 32 -9.36 -19.42 -9.41
CA GLY A 32 -8.28 -20.33 -9.78
C GLY A 32 -7.03 -20.05 -8.96
N ASP A 33 -5.95 -19.69 -9.63
CA ASP A 33 -4.68 -19.35 -8.99
C ASP A 33 -4.47 -17.87 -8.79
N THR A 34 -5.50 -17.06 -9.03
CA THR A 34 -5.43 -15.60 -8.91
C THR A 34 -6.19 -15.14 -7.68
N VAL A 35 -5.54 -14.31 -6.87
CA VAL A 35 -6.13 -13.69 -5.69
C VAL A 35 -6.14 -12.19 -5.88
N VAL A 36 -7.29 -11.58 -5.64
CA VAL A 36 -7.44 -10.12 -5.65
C VAL A 36 -7.81 -9.69 -4.24
N ALA A 37 -7.02 -8.80 -3.67
CA ALA A 37 -7.23 -8.32 -2.31
C ALA A 37 -7.33 -6.80 -2.31
N ARG A 38 -8.31 -6.27 -1.59
CA ARG A 38 -8.44 -4.85 -1.35
C ARG A 38 -8.17 -4.60 0.13
N TRP A 39 -7.36 -3.59 0.42
CA TRP A 39 -6.91 -3.37 1.78
C TRP A 39 -6.84 -1.89 2.12
N THR A 40 -6.83 -1.61 3.42
CA THR A 40 -6.67 -0.28 3.99
C THR A 40 -5.48 -0.30 4.94
N CYS A 41 -4.58 0.66 4.76
CA CYS A 41 -3.43 0.85 5.64
C CYS A 41 -3.59 2.11 6.47
N ARG A 42 -3.17 2.03 7.72
CA ARG A 42 -3.11 3.17 8.63
C ARG A 42 -1.75 3.20 9.31
N GLY A 43 -1.24 4.37 9.54
CA GLY A 43 0.01 4.51 10.25
C GLY A 43 0.38 5.97 10.47
N THR A 44 1.47 6.16 11.21
CA THR A 44 2.03 7.48 11.46
C THR A 44 3.38 7.56 10.78
N HIS A 45 3.60 8.62 10.01
CA HIS A 45 4.84 8.82 9.26
C HIS A 45 5.95 9.23 10.21
N GLN A 46 6.72 8.27 10.69
CA GLN A 46 7.78 8.47 11.68
C GLN A 46 9.17 8.09 11.15
N GLY A 47 9.26 7.55 9.95
CA GLY A 47 10.53 7.23 9.30
C GLY A 47 10.57 7.79 7.89
N VAL A 48 11.75 7.73 7.27
CA VAL A 48 11.90 8.22 5.89
C VAL A 48 11.05 7.37 4.95
N PHE A 49 10.25 8.01 4.12
CA PHE A 49 9.39 7.35 3.15
C PHE A 49 9.66 7.94 1.77
N ARG A 50 10.18 7.11 0.87
CA ARG A 50 10.49 7.49 -0.51
C ARG A 50 11.27 8.80 -0.58
N GLY A 51 12.27 8.94 0.29
CA GLY A 51 13.11 10.14 0.36
C GLY A 51 12.52 11.30 1.15
N LEU A 52 11.30 11.16 1.67
CA LEU A 52 10.66 12.19 2.46
C LEU A 52 10.95 12.01 3.94
N ALA A 53 11.43 13.07 4.58
CA ALA A 53 11.66 13.08 6.02
C ALA A 53 10.36 12.88 6.81
N PRO A 54 10.42 12.32 8.01
CA PRO A 54 9.22 12.08 8.83
C PRO A 54 8.42 13.35 9.06
N THR A 55 7.10 13.27 8.84
CA THR A 55 6.19 14.39 9.04
C THR A 55 5.40 14.30 10.33
N GLY A 56 5.37 13.12 10.96
CA GLY A 56 4.55 12.87 12.14
C GLY A 56 3.06 12.78 11.86
N GLN A 57 2.65 12.83 10.61
CA GLN A 57 1.24 12.81 10.22
C GLN A 57 0.68 11.40 10.28
N ARG A 58 -0.54 11.28 10.78
CA ARG A 58 -1.31 10.05 10.66
C ARG A 58 -1.93 9.99 9.27
N VAL A 59 -1.82 8.82 8.65
CA VAL A 59 -2.35 8.61 7.31
C VAL A 59 -3.22 7.37 7.26
N THR A 60 -4.20 7.40 6.38
CA THR A 60 -5.01 6.23 6.02
C THR A 60 -5.10 6.21 4.52
N PHE A 61 -4.74 5.09 3.91
CA PHE A 61 -4.81 4.96 2.46
C PHE A 61 -5.20 3.54 2.10
N THR A 62 -5.76 3.39 0.91
CA THR A 62 -6.24 2.11 0.42
C THR A 62 -5.38 1.63 -0.72
N GLY A 63 -5.49 0.36 -1.01
CA GLY A 63 -4.82 -0.23 -2.15
C GLY A 63 -5.46 -1.53 -2.55
N MET A 64 -4.91 -2.10 -3.61
CA MET A 64 -5.37 -3.36 -4.17
C MET A 64 -4.16 -4.15 -4.62
N THR A 65 -4.21 -5.44 -4.37
CA THR A 65 -3.18 -6.36 -4.80
C THR A 65 -3.83 -7.45 -5.64
N ILE A 66 -3.19 -7.76 -6.76
CA ILE A 66 -3.53 -8.95 -7.55
C ILE A 66 -2.32 -9.86 -7.47
N ALA A 67 -2.52 -11.08 -7.00
CA ALA A 67 -1.44 -12.05 -6.86
C ALA A 67 -1.78 -13.31 -7.63
N ARG A 68 -0.81 -13.84 -8.34
CA ARG A 68 -0.93 -15.13 -9.01
C ARG A 68 -0.08 -16.14 -8.25
N LEU A 69 -0.68 -17.30 -7.97
CA LEU A 69 -0.06 -18.34 -7.19
C LEU A 69 0.30 -19.53 -8.08
N ALA A 70 1.38 -20.20 -7.75
CA ALA A 70 1.73 -21.48 -8.33
C ALA A 70 2.31 -22.33 -7.22
N GLN A 71 1.74 -23.52 -7.03
CA GLN A 71 2.18 -24.47 -6.00
C GLN A 71 2.22 -23.85 -4.60
N GLY A 72 1.20 -23.03 -4.29
CA GLY A 72 1.09 -22.37 -2.99
C GLY A 72 2.00 -21.18 -2.79
N LYS A 73 2.69 -20.71 -3.84
CA LYS A 73 3.61 -19.59 -3.75
C LYS A 73 3.19 -18.47 -4.69
N ILE A 74 3.44 -17.24 -4.27
CA ILE A 74 3.20 -16.07 -5.12
C ILE A 74 4.30 -16.00 -6.18
N VAL A 75 3.91 -16.10 -7.45
CA VAL A 75 4.84 -16.02 -8.58
C VAL A 75 4.79 -14.70 -9.31
N GLU A 76 3.67 -14.01 -9.22
CA GLU A 76 3.51 -12.66 -9.77
C GLU A 76 2.61 -11.86 -8.84
N GLN A 77 2.85 -10.55 -8.76
CA GLN A 77 1.97 -9.70 -7.98
C GLN A 77 2.01 -8.28 -8.52
N TRP A 78 0.84 -7.65 -8.51
CA TRP A 78 0.67 -6.24 -8.87
C TRP A 78 0.04 -5.54 -7.67
N ILE A 79 0.59 -4.39 -7.30
CA ILE A 79 0.10 -3.61 -6.17
C ILE A 79 -0.19 -2.21 -6.66
N GLU A 80 -1.42 -1.76 -6.43
CA GLU A 80 -1.83 -0.39 -6.68
C GLU A 80 -2.25 0.23 -5.36
N GLU A 81 -1.77 1.43 -5.10
CA GLU A 81 -2.13 2.16 -3.89
C GLU A 81 -2.66 3.53 -4.25
N ASP A 82 -3.45 4.12 -3.36
CA ASP A 82 -3.93 5.48 -3.55
C ASP A 82 -2.84 6.46 -3.11
N GLY A 83 -1.81 6.58 -3.93
CA GLY A 83 -0.65 7.43 -3.65
C GLY A 83 -1.02 8.91 -3.61
N VAL A 84 -1.97 9.33 -4.43
CA VAL A 84 -2.44 10.72 -4.45
C VAL A 84 -3.00 11.10 -3.08
N HIS A 85 -3.88 10.29 -2.54
CA HIS A 85 -4.47 10.54 -1.23
C HIS A 85 -3.41 10.48 -0.11
N LEU A 86 -2.48 9.55 -0.21
CA LEU A 86 -1.38 9.44 0.76
C LEU A 86 -0.53 10.70 0.77
N TYR A 87 -0.07 11.14 -0.40
CA TYR A 87 0.77 12.34 -0.48
C TYR A 87 0.03 13.60 -0.09
N GLN A 88 -1.27 13.66 -0.36
CA GLN A 88 -2.10 14.77 0.08
C GLN A 88 -2.16 14.86 1.61
N GLN A 89 -2.35 13.74 2.28
CA GLN A 89 -2.35 13.69 3.75
C GLN A 89 -1.00 14.06 4.35
N LEU A 90 0.09 13.74 3.65
CA LEU A 90 1.43 14.12 4.09
C LEU A 90 1.76 15.58 3.81
N GLY A 91 0.86 16.31 3.16
CA GLY A 91 1.06 17.73 2.86
C GLY A 91 1.94 18.00 1.66
N LEU A 92 2.23 16.99 0.85
CA LEU A 92 3.14 17.11 -0.28
C LEU A 92 2.43 17.45 -1.59
N LEU A 93 1.13 17.22 -1.65
CA LEU A 93 0.38 17.33 -2.87
C LEU A 93 -0.97 17.95 -2.60
N ARG A 94 -1.34 18.94 -3.39
CA ARG A 94 -2.69 19.49 -3.41
C ARG A 94 -3.39 18.98 -4.65
N VAL A 95 -4.55 18.39 -4.44
CA VAL A 95 -5.35 17.83 -5.52
C VAL A 95 -6.64 18.60 -5.60
N PRO A 96 -7.02 19.10 -6.80
CA PRO A 96 -8.34 19.72 -6.97
C PRO A 96 -9.46 18.76 -6.57
N SER A 97 -10.51 19.30 -5.96
CA SER A 97 -11.61 18.45 -5.47
C SER A 97 -12.26 17.63 -6.59
N GLN A 98 -12.27 18.12 -7.83
CA GLN A 98 -12.80 17.35 -8.95
C GLN A 98 -12.04 16.05 -9.15
N ILE A 99 -10.71 16.09 -9.01
CA ILE A 99 -9.88 14.90 -9.18
C ILE A 99 -10.12 13.93 -8.04
N SER A 100 -10.22 14.44 -6.81
CA SER A 100 -10.51 13.61 -5.65
C SER A 100 -11.84 12.90 -5.79
N ALA A 101 -12.82 13.54 -6.40
CA ALA A 101 -14.16 12.97 -6.57
C ALA A 101 -14.21 11.88 -7.63
N CYS A 102 -13.21 11.76 -8.45
CA CYS A 102 -13.18 10.79 -9.55
C CYS A 102 -12.77 9.37 -9.12
N ARG A 103 -12.49 9.18 -7.87
CA ARG A 103 -12.05 7.86 -7.39
C ARG A 103 -13.20 6.91 -7.14
#